data_09677421e2d387da9acea043aa3c5079
#
_entry.id   09677421e2d387da9acea043aa3c5079
#
_cell.length_a   1.000
_cell.length_b   1.000
_cell.length_c   1.000
_cell.angle_alpha   90.00
_cell.angle_beta   90.00
_cell.angle_gamma   90.00
#
_symmetry.space_group_name_H-M   'P 1'
#
loop_
_entity.id
_entity.type
_entity.pdbx_description
1 polymer ?
#
loop_
_entity_poly.entity_id
_entity_poly.type
_entity_poly.pdbx_seq_one_letter_code
_entity_poly.pdbx_strand_id
1 'polypeptide(L)' 'MKEMKFNVGEEVSVMYRGELCKAIINGADTSLARKGGEVRYILRIPNRGYSIVVESEIR' A
#
# COMPACT_ATOMS: atom_id res chain seq x y z
N MET A 1 17.07 8.66 -4.96
CA MET A 1 16.37 7.67 -4.13
C MET A 1 14.89 8.02 -4.05
N LYS A 2 14.03 7.04 -4.25
CA LYS A 2 12.58 7.28 -4.24
C LYS A 2 12.07 7.24 -2.80
N GLU A 3 11.41 8.31 -2.39
CA GLU A 3 10.84 8.38 -1.06
C GLU A 3 9.51 7.65 -1.00
N MET A 4 9.18 7.12 0.17
CA MET A 4 7.88 6.52 0.41
C MET A 4 6.83 7.62 0.49
N LYS A 5 5.75 7.46 -0.26
CA LYS A 5 4.66 8.42 -0.29
C LYS A 5 3.75 8.30 0.94
N PHE A 6 3.68 7.12 1.52
CA PHE A 6 2.83 6.84 2.68
C PHE A 6 3.66 6.28 3.83
N ASN A 7 3.22 6.52 5.05
CA ASN A 7 3.92 6.09 6.25
C ASN A 7 3.17 4.96 6.95
N VAL A 8 3.91 4.13 7.68
CA VAL A 8 3.31 3.06 8.49
C VAL A 8 2.36 3.69 9.52
N GLY A 9 1.16 3.12 9.61
CA GLY A 9 0.12 3.62 10.49
C GLY A 9 -0.84 4.59 9.82
N GLU A 10 -0.52 5.04 8.61
CA GLU A 10 -1.37 5.97 7.88
C GLU A 10 -2.60 5.26 7.31
N GLU A 11 -3.76 5.91 7.39
CA GLU A 11 -4.99 5.36 6.81
C GLU A 11 -5.10 5.80 5.36
N VAL A 12 -5.37 4.85 4.49
CA VAL A 12 -5.51 5.09 3.05
C VAL A 12 -6.73 4.35 2.53
N SER A 13 -7.09 4.63 1.28
CA SER A 13 -8.17 3.91 0.60
C SER A 13 -7.62 3.14 -0.57
N VAL A 14 -8.09 1.92 -0.75
CA VAL A 14 -7.68 1.07 -1.88
C VAL A 14 -8.90 0.35 -2.43
N MET A 15 -8.81 -0.03 -3.70
CA MET A 15 -9.84 -0.89 -4.29
C MET A 15 -9.53 -2.34 -3.92
N TYR A 16 -10.49 -3.01 -3.33
CA TYR A 16 -10.36 -4.40 -2.95
C TYR A 16 -11.62 -5.14 -3.42
N ARG A 17 -11.42 -6.08 -4.34
CA ARG A 17 -12.50 -6.86 -4.94
C ARG A 17 -13.63 -5.98 -5.49
N GLY A 18 -13.25 -4.89 -6.16
CA GLY A 18 -14.21 -3.98 -6.76
C GLY A 18 -14.83 -2.97 -5.83
N GLU A 19 -14.42 -2.94 -4.57
CA GLU A 19 -14.93 -1.99 -3.58
C GLU A 19 -13.81 -1.11 -3.04
N LEU A 20 -14.12 0.15 -2.81
CA LEU A 20 -13.18 1.07 -2.18
C LEU A 20 -13.20 0.80 -0.67
N CYS A 21 -12.07 0.36 -0.12
CA CYS A 21 -11.96 0.00 1.29
C CYS A 21 -10.91 0.86 1.96
N LYS A 22 -11.11 1.17 3.23
CA LYS A 22 -10.10 1.81 4.05
C LYS A 22 -9.11 0.77 4.53
N ALA A 23 -7.85 1.15 4.59
CA ALA A 23 -6.78 0.26 5.02
C ALA A 23 -5.72 1.04 5.78
N ILE A 24 -4.93 0.33 6.57
CA ILE A 24 -3.85 0.92 7.35
C ILE A 24 -2.53 0.43 6.78
N ILE A 25 -1.61 1.33 6.54
CA ILE A 25 -0.27 0.98 6.08
C ILE A 25 0.44 0.20 7.19
N ASN A 26 0.81 -1.04 6.92
CA ASN A 26 1.47 -1.89 7.89
C ASN A 26 2.96 -2.03 7.61
N GLY A 27 3.38 -1.77 6.38
CA GLY A 27 4.77 -1.84 5.99
C GLY A 27 4.93 -1.47 4.54
N ALA A 28 6.16 -1.45 4.06
CA ALA A 28 6.46 -1.14 2.68
C ALA A 28 7.63 -1.98 2.19
N ASP A 29 7.60 -2.31 0.89
CA ASP A 29 8.68 -3.02 0.22
C ASP A 29 9.19 -2.12 -0.89
N THR A 30 10.42 -1.63 -0.74
CA THR A 30 11.04 -0.71 -1.69
C THR A 30 11.97 -1.41 -2.67
N SER A 31 12.06 -2.74 -2.63
CA SER A 31 13.02 -3.46 -3.47
C SER A 31 12.78 -3.25 -4.96
N LEU A 32 11.53 -3.20 -5.40
CA LEU A 32 11.21 -2.93 -6.79
C LEU A 32 11.48 -1.48 -7.18
N ALA A 33 11.31 -0.55 -6.25
CA ALA A 33 11.57 0.86 -6.50
C ALA A 33 13.03 1.11 -6.83
N ARG A 34 13.93 0.33 -6.21
CA ARG A 34 15.38 0.43 -6.49
C ARG A 34 15.72 0.04 -7.92
N LYS A 35 14.86 -0.75 -8.55
CA LYS A 35 15.05 -1.23 -9.92
C LYS A 35 14.18 -0.47 -10.92
N GLY A 36 13.65 0.69 -10.51
CA GLY A 36 12.81 1.51 -11.35
C GLY A 36 11.32 1.18 -11.28
N GLY A 37 10.92 0.24 -10.42
CA GLY A 37 9.52 -0.08 -10.21
C GLY A 37 8.88 0.79 -9.15
N GLU A 38 7.67 0.45 -8.75
CA GLU A 38 6.94 1.18 -7.73
C GLU A 38 7.19 0.59 -6.34
N VAL A 39 7.03 1.44 -5.33
CA VAL A 39 7.00 0.98 -3.94
C VAL A 39 5.73 0.17 -3.74
N ARG A 40 5.84 -0.96 -3.07
CA ARG A 40 4.69 -1.79 -2.69
C ARG A 40 4.42 -1.60 -1.22
N TYR A 41 3.15 -1.54 -0.87
CA TYR A 41 2.75 -1.36 0.52
C TYR A 41 2.01 -2.59 1.00
N ILE A 42 2.28 -2.95 2.26
CA ILE A 42 1.55 -4.02 2.93
C ILE A 42 0.46 -3.32 3.73
N LEU A 43 -0.79 -3.63 3.41
CA LEU A 43 -1.94 -2.98 4.01
C LEU A 43 -2.72 -3.95 4.89
N ARG A 44 -3.23 -3.46 6.00
CA ARG A 44 -4.18 -4.20 6.80
C ARG A 44 -5.56 -3.64 6.51
N ILE A 45 -6.43 -4.46 5.97
CA ILE A 45 -7.81 -4.09 5.67
C ILE A 45 -8.69 -4.66 6.78
N PRO A 46 -9.32 -3.83 7.61
CA PRO A 46 -10.14 -4.32 8.72
C PRO A 46 -11.18 -5.36 8.26
N ASN A 47 -11.24 -6.48 8.97
CA ASN A 47 -12.12 -7.60 8.69
C ASN A 47 -11.83 -8.36 7.40
N ARG A 48 -10.75 -8.05 6.71
CA ARG A 48 -10.40 -8.71 5.44
C ARG A 48 -8.96 -9.22 5.41
N GLY A 49 -8.14 -8.87 6.40
CA GLY A 49 -6.76 -9.32 6.49
C GLY A 49 -5.78 -8.37 5.82
N TYR A 50 -4.71 -8.93 5.27
CA TYR A 50 -3.63 -8.14 4.68
C TYR A 50 -3.67 -8.22 3.16
N SER A 51 -3.19 -7.16 2.52
CA SER A 51 -3.04 -7.13 1.07
C SER A 51 -1.77 -6.36 0.72
N ILE A 52 -1.18 -6.68 -0.42
CA ILE A 52 -0.01 -5.96 -0.92
C ILE A 52 -0.44 -5.25 -2.19
N VAL A 53 -0.22 -3.94 -2.23
CA VAL A 53 -0.59 -3.13 -3.39
C VAL A 53 0.56 -2.22 -3.78
N VAL A 54 0.59 -1.83 -5.05
CA VAL A 54 1.57 -0.84 -5.50
C VAL A 54 1.07 0.56 -5.19
N GLU A 55 2.01 1.50 -5.10
CA GLU A 55 1.71 2.88 -4.69
C GLU A 55 0.61 3.52 -5.52
N SER A 56 0.60 3.28 -6.82
CA SER A 56 -0.40 3.88 -7.71
C SER A 56 -1.82 3.39 -7.46
N GLU A 57 -1.99 2.27 -6.78
CA GLU A 57 -3.30 1.73 -6.45
C GLU A 57 -3.91 2.33 -5.19
N ILE A 58 -3.11 3.08 -4.43
CA ILE A 58 -3.58 3.72 -3.20
C ILE A 58 -4.20 5.06 -3.55
N ARG A 59 -5.34 5.31 -3.02
CA ARG A 59 -6.11 6.52 -3.32
C ARG A 59 -6.13 7.51 -2.18
#